data_5331178ac2a4ff6dd7d1918c71fa0f98
#
_entry.id   5331178ac2a4ff6dd7d1918c71fa0f98
#
_cell.length_a   1.000
_cell.length_b   1.000
_cell.length_c   1.000
_cell.angle_alpha   90.00
_cell.angle_beta   90.00
_cell.angle_gamma   90.00
#
_symmetry.space_group_name_H-M   'P 1'
#
loop_
_entity.id
_entity.type
_entity.pdbx_description
1 polymer ?
#
loop_
_entity_poly.entity_id
_entity_poly.type
_entity_poly.pdbx_seq_one_letter_code
_entity_poly.pdbx_strand_id
1 'polypeptide(L)'
;MKLALFGGDPIRKIPYPVHTTIIDDSEEKAVIEVLRGGHLSGFSARPGDRFLGGEKVKEFEKNLAKKFGVKYALSFNSATSALHGAMAAIGIGPGDEVITSPY
;
A
#
# COMPACT_ATOMS: atom_id res chain seq x y z
N MET A 1 -41.35 -8.66 -8.15
CA MET A 1 -40.29 -8.70 -7.12
C MET A 1 -40.00 -7.27 -6.71
N LYS A 2 -40.13 -6.94 -5.41
CA LYS A 2 -39.92 -5.58 -4.91
C LYS A 2 -38.47 -5.40 -4.56
N LEU A 3 -37.80 -4.35 -5.07
CA LEU A 3 -36.40 -4.07 -4.75
C LEU A 3 -36.23 -3.72 -3.27
N ALA A 4 -35.12 -4.09 -2.66
CA ALA A 4 -34.79 -3.79 -1.27
C ALA A 4 -34.85 -2.29 -0.97
N LEU A 5 -34.43 -1.44 -1.91
CA LEU A 5 -34.50 0.02 -1.83
C LEU A 5 -35.93 0.54 -1.60
N PHE A 6 -36.92 -0.19 -2.07
CA PHE A 6 -38.37 0.15 -1.92
C PHE A 6 -39.06 -0.75 -0.89
N GLY A 7 -38.32 -1.35 0.05
CA GLY A 7 -38.86 -2.17 1.13
C GLY A 7 -39.11 -3.62 0.76
N GLY A 8 -38.40 -4.16 -0.25
CA GLY A 8 -38.32 -5.60 -0.50
C GLY A 8 -37.24 -6.24 0.37
N ASP A 9 -37.16 -7.58 0.37
CA ASP A 9 -36.14 -8.31 1.08
C ASP A 9 -34.75 -8.08 0.43
N PRO A 10 -33.72 -7.65 1.21
CA PRO A 10 -32.37 -7.53 0.71
C PRO A 10 -31.77 -8.91 0.45
N ILE A 11 -31.02 -9.04 -0.62
CA ILE A 11 -30.26 -10.27 -0.96
C ILE A 11 -29.28 -10.60 0.18
N ARG A 12 -28.67 -9.57 0.77
CA ARG A 12 -27.77 -9.71 1.90
C ARG A 12 -28.43 -9.23 3.18
N LYS A 13 -28.61 -10.12 4.13
CA LYS A 13 -29.20 -9.83 5.45
C LYS A 13 -28.15 -9.52 6.53
N ILE A 14 -26.88 -9.89 6.28
CA ILE A 14 -25.77 -9.64 7.20
C ILE A 14 -25.06 -8.36 6.75
N PRO A 15 -24.89 -7.36 7.62
CA PRO A 15 -24.12 -6.15 7.30
C PRO A 15 -22.69 -6.49 6.85
N TYR A 16 -22.09 -5.63 6.06
CA TYR A 16 -20.65 -5.75 5.81
C TYR A 16 -19.89 -5.62 7.15
N PRO A 17 -18.86 -6.44 7.38
CA PRO A 17 -18.04 -6.26 8.57
C PRO A 17 -17.48 -4.84 8.58
N VAL A 18 -17.61 -4.16 9.69
CA VAL A 18 -16.94 -2.88 9.89
C VAL A 18 -15.45 -3.18 9.90
N HIS A 19 -14.68 -2.57 9.00
CA HIS A 19 -13.24 -2.63 9.06
C HIS A 19 -12.79 -1.89 10.32
N THR A 20 -12.58 -2.63 11.38
CA THR A 20 -11.87 -2.12 12.55
C THR A 20 -10.38 -2.24 12.25
N THR A 21 -9.71 -1.10 12.12
CA THR A 21 -8.24 -1.08 12.16
C THR A 21 -7.85 -1.59 13.54
N ILE A 22 -7.23 -2.76 13.58
CA ILE A 22 -6.70 -3.30 14.82
C ILE A 22 -5.36 -2.59 15.04
N ILE A 23 -5.30 -1.73 16.04
CA ILE A 23 -4.07 -1.13 16.53
C ILE A 23 -3.89 -1.67 17.93
N ASP A 24 -2.77 -2.33 18.18
CA ASP A 24 -2.42 -2.89 19.47
C ASP A 24 -1.00 -2.50 19.90
N ASP A 25 -0.51 -3.12 20.95
CA ASP A 25 0.82 -2.85 21.51
C ASP A 25 1.96 -3.05 20.49
N SER A 26 1.76 -3.82 19.44
CA SER A 26 2.80 -4.09 18.43
C SER A 26 3.02 -2.88 17.53
N GLU A 27 1.96 -2.22 17.12
CA GLU A 27 2.03 -0.98 16.34
C GLU A 27 2.60 0.16 17.16
N GLU A 28 2.18 0.28 18.44
CA GLU A 28 2.70 1.30 19.34
C GLU A 28 4.22 1.14 19.54
N LYS A 29 4.69 -0.08 19.83
CA LYS A 29 6.11 -0.35 19.97
C LYS A 29 6.90 -0.03 18.71
N ALA A 30 6.41 -0.42 17.54
CA ALA A 30 7.08 -0.16 16.27
C ALA A 30 7.24 1.34 16.00
N VAL A 31 6.20 2.14 16.29
CA VAL A 31 6.26 3.60 16.16
C VAL A 31 7.24 4.22 17.15
N ILE A 32 7.20 3.78 18.41
CA ILE A 32 8.10 4.29 19.47
C ILE A 32 9.58 3.97 19.13
N GLU A 33 9.87 2.80 18.59
CA GLU A 33 11.23 2.46 18.12
C GLU A 33 11.76 3.45 17.09
N VAL A 34 10.94 3.77 16.07
CA VAL A 34 11.31 4.72 15.02
C VAL A 34 11.55 6.12 15.61
N LEU A 35 10.66 6.59 16.49
CA LEU A 35 10.79 7.89 17.14
C LEU A 35 12.07 7.98 18.00
N ARG A 36 12.36 6.95 18.80
CA ARG A 36 13.56 6.89 19.65
C ARG A 36 14.85 6.78 18.85
N GLY A 37 14.78 6.15 17.66
CA GLY A 37 15.90 6.07 16.73
C GLY A 37 16.29 7.43 16.11
N GLY A 38 15.43 8.45 16.20
CA GLY A 38 15.69 9.81 15.73
C GLY A 38 15.77 9.98 14.20
N HIS A 39 15.49 8.94 13.43
CA HIS A 39 15.60 8.95 11.98
C HIS A 39 14.22 8.77 11.32
N LEU A 40 13.48 9.87 11.22
CA LEU A 40 12.13 9.88 10.65
C LEU A 40 12.11 9.90 9.12
N SER A 41 13.18 10.38 8.48
CA SER A 41 13.32 10.36 7.03
C SER A 41 14.28 9.27 6.61
N GLY A 42 13.79 8.33 5.81
CA GLY A 42 14.56 7.17 5.36
C GLY A 42 15.07 7.27 3.93
N PHE A 43 14.64 8.28 3.15
CA PHE A 43 15.10 8.46 1.78
C PHE A 43 16.13 9.58 1.67
N SER A 44 17.30 9.29 1.08
CA SER A 44 18.34 10.26 0.80
C SER A 44 18.57 10.33 -0.71
N ALA A 45 18.62 11.55 -1.26
CA ALA A 45 18.89 11.76 -2.69
C ALA A 45 20.34 11.51 -3.10
N ARG A 46 21.18 11.07 -2.19
CA ARG A 46 22.59 10.74 -2.44
C ARG A 46 22.88 9.26 -2.19
N PRO A 47 23.84 8.65 -2.88
CA PRO A 47 24.22 7.26 -2.65
C PRO A 47 24.55 6.98 -1.18
N GLY A 48 24.16 5.82 -0.70
CA GLY A 48 24.38 5.37 0.68
C GLY A 48 23.25 4.48 1.17
N ASP A 49 23.33 4.05 2.42
CA ASP A 49 22.43 3.06 3.01
C ASP A 49 20.95 3.50 3.02
N ARG A 50 20.71 4.81 2.94
CA ARG A 50 19.36 5.41 2.95
C ARG A 50 18.83 5.78 1.55
N PHE A 51 19.55 5.46 0.49
CA PHE A 51 19.12 5.73 -0.88
C PHE A 51 17.80 5.02 -1.22
N LEU A 52 17.64 3.80 -0.73
CA LEU A 52 16.45 2.95 -0.93
C LEU A 52 15.51 2.94 0.29
N GLY A 53 15.49 4.00 1.07
CA GLY A 53 14.60 4.10 2.23
C GLY A 53 15.24 3.68 3.56
N GLY A 54 14.48 3.90 4.64
CA GLY A 54 14.85 3.51 5.99
C GLY A 54 14.67 2.02 6.25
N GLU A 55 15.17 1.55 7.40
CA GLU A 55 15.14 0.13 7.77
C GLU A 55 13.72 -0.47 7.80
N LYS A 56 12.76 0.24 8.36
CA LYS A 56 11.36 -0.24 8.45
C LYS A 56 10.70 -0.33 7.06
N VAL A 57 11.03 0.57 6.14
CA VAL A 57 10.56 0.50 4.75
C VAL A 57 11.15 -0.72 4.04
N LYS A 58 12.44 -0.94 4.16
CA LYS A 58 13.13 -2.11 3.57
C LYS A 58 12.60 -3.42 4.14
N GLU A 59 12.36 -3.47 5.45
CA GLU A 59 11.77 -4.63 6.11
C GLU A 59 10.34 -4.91 5.59
N PHE A 60 9.52 -3.88 5.46
CA PHE A 60 8.18 -3.98 4.91
C PHE A 60 8.19 -4.53 3.48
N GLU A 61 9.01 -3.96 2.60
CA GLU A 61 9.14 -4.39 1.21
C GLU A 61 9.62 -5.84 1.10
N LYS A 62 10.60 -6.23 1.91
CA LYS A 62 11.09 -7.61 1.98
C LYS A 62 10.01 -8.59 2.43
N ASN A 63 9.24 -8.23 3.46
CA ASN A 63 8.17 -9.07 3.98
C ASN A 63 7.01 -9.18 2.97
N LEU A 64 6.71 -8.10 2.27
CA LEU A 64 5.70 -8.07 1.22
C LEU A 64 6.12 -8.96 0.04
N ALA A 65 7.35 -8.83 -0.43
CA ALA A 65 7.89 -9.68 -1.49
C ALA A 65 7.81 -11.17 -1.12
N LYS A 66 8.17 -11.51 0.11
CA LYS A 66 8.06 -12.89 0.63
C LYS A 66 6.61 -13.37 0.68
N LYS A 67 5.69 -12.53 1.16
CA LYS A 67 4.26 -12.86 1.30
C LYS A 67 3.61 -13.17 -0.05
N PHE A 68 3.96 -12.42 -1.08
CA PHE A 68 3.41 -12.60 -2.43
C PHE A 68 4.26 -13.49 -3.36
N GLY A 69 5.38 -14.01 -2.88
CA GLY A 69 6.24 -14.89 -3.66
C GLY A 69 6.89 -14.20 -4.87
N VAL A 70 7.10 -12.89 -4.79
CA VAL A 70 7.75 -12.09 -5.84
C VAL A 70 9.19 -11.75 -5.47
N LYS A 71 10.00 -11.44 -6.49
CA LYS A 71 11.42 -11.14 -6.27
C LYS A 71 11.65 -9.79 -5.57
N TYR A 72 10.83 -8.80 -5.89
CA TYR A 72 10.92 -7.44 -5.37
C TYR A 72 9.53 -6.92 -5.03
N ALA A 73 9.46 -6.03 -4.05
CA ALA A 73 8.32 -5.17 -3.77
C ALA A 73 8.85 -3.77 -3.49
N LEU A 74 8.13 -2.75 -3.94
CA LEU A 74 8.44 -1.35 -3.70
C LEU A 74 7.22 -0.67 -3.09
N SER A 75 7.44 0.09 -2.04
CA SER A 75 6.40 0.87 -1.38
C SER A 75 6.33 2.29 -1.93
N PHE A 76 5.12 2.80 -2.04
CA PHE A 76 4.83 4.17 -2.47
C PHE A 76 3.92 4.86 -1.47
N ASN A 77 3.90 6.17 -1.49
CA ASN A 77 3.05 6.97 -0.61
C ASN A 77 1.55 6.93 -0.98
N SER A 78 1.23 6.43 -2.16
CA SER A 78 -0.16 6.29 -2.63
C SER A 78 -0.28 5.25 -3.75
N ALA A 79 -1.50 4.71 -3.95
CA ALA A 79 -1.80 3.85 -5.08
C ALA A 79 -1.55 4.54 -6.43
N THR A 80 -1.87 5.82 -6.55
CA THR A 80 -1.60 6.62 -7.76
C THR A 80 -0.11 6.64 -8.09
N SER A 81 0.74 6.90 -7.10
CA SER A 81 2.20 6.88 -7.29
C SER A 81 2.72 5.49 -7.64
N ALA A 82 2.13 4.44 -7.06
CA ALA A 82 2.49 3.06 -7.37
C ALA A 82 2.14 2.70 -8.82
N LEU A 83 0.96 3.08 -9.30
CA LEU A 83 0.55 2.88 -10.70
C LEU A 83 1.47 3.65 -11.65
N HIS A 84 1.78 4.90 -11.35
CA HIS A 84 2.74 5.70 -12.13
C HIS A 84 4.10 5.02 -12.20
N GLY A 85 4.63 4.59 -11.06
CA GLY A 85 5.91 3.88 -10.99
C GLY A 85 5.90 2.56 -11.76
N ALA A 86 4.79 1.82 -11.73
CA ALA A 86 4.64 0.58 -12.47
C ALA A 86 4.66 0.83 -13.99
N MET A 87 3.94 1.85 -14.47
CA MET A 87 3.96 2.20 -15.90
C MET A 87 5.35 2.63 -16.37
N ALA A 88 6.03 3.45 -15.58
CA ALA A 88 7.41 3.85 -15.88
C ALA A 88 8.37 2.64 -15.92
N ALA A 89 8.20 1.69 -14.99
CA ALA A 89 9.05 0.50 -14.91
C ALA A 89 8.92 -0.44 -16.11
N ILE A 90 7.76 -0.49 -16.76
CA ILE A 90 7.53 -1.28 -17.98
C ILE A 90 7.77 -0.46 -19.28
N GLY A 91 8.23 0.79 -19.15
CA GLY A 91 8.64 1.63 -20.26
C GLY A 91 7.51 2.36 -20.98
N ILE A 92 6.32 2.46 -20.39
CA ILE A 92 5.20 3.25 -20.96
C ILE A 92 5.53 4.74 -20.88
N GLY A 93 5.40 5.44 -21.99
CA GLY A 93 5.69 6.86 -22.14
C GLY A 93 4.78 7.59 -23.14
N PRO A 94 5.12 8.82 -23.51
CA PRO A 94 4.34 9.60 -24.45
C PRO A 94 4.15 8.87 -25.78
N GLY A 95 2.90 8.73 -26.22
CA GLY A 95 2.53 8.02 -27.44
C GLY A 95 2.03 6.58 -27.22
N ASP A 96 2.21 6.03 -26.03
CA ASP A 96 1.68 4.71 -25.69
C ASP A 96 0.23 4.78 -25.22
N GLU A 97 -0.52 3.72 -25.45
CA GLU A 97 -1.92 3.59 -25.05
C GLU A 97 -2.07 2.59 -23.90
N VAL A 98 -2.92 2.93 -22.94
CA VAL A 98 -3.22 2.08 -21.77
C VAL A 98 -4.72 1.84 -21.67
N ILE A 99 -5.12 0.58 -21.62
CA ILE A 99 -6.51 0.19 -21.41
C ILE A 99 -6.71 -0.03 -19.91
N THR A 100 -7.68 0.65 -19.33
CA THR A 100 -8.00 0.55 -17.92
C THR A 100 -9.50 0.64 -17.69
N SER A 101 -9.93 0.29 -16.45
CA SER A 101 -11.29 0.49 -15.98
C SER A 101 -11.60 1.99 -15.84
N PRO A 102 -12.86 2.42 -16.03
CA PRO A 102 -13.28 3.81 -15.80
C PRO A 102 -13.38 4.17 -14.30
N TYR A 103 -13.06 3.26 -13.41
CA TYR A 103 -13.05 3.46 -11.96
C TYR A 103 -11.71 4.01 -11.48
#